data_efd1fa823840d56f575e4e81b59a85e0
#
_entry.id   efd1fa823840d56f575e4e81b59a85e0
#
_cell.length_a   1.000
_cell.length_b   1.000
_cell.length_c   1.000
_cell.angle_alpha   90.00
_cell.angle_beta   90.00
_cell.angle_gamma   90.00
#
_symmetry.space_group_name_H-M   'P 1'
#
loop_
_entity.id
_entity.type
_entity.pdbx_description
1 polymer ?
#
loop_
_entity_poly.entity_id
_entity_poly.type
_entity_poly.pdbx_seq_one_letter_code
_entity_poly.pdbx_strand_id
1 'polypeptide(L)'
;PQDMIGRLLKHDLDIVATNCARRRMPTGPTAQLYKENGERELVWTMPESTGLQEVGSVGMGVMLIKANVFAALAEPWFETPWRMDKRGYIGEDVFFCQKAAAAGFKIWIDHDVSKEIGHIGTFEFKHDHTWVMKEIEAV
;
A
#
# COMPACT_ATOMS: atom_id res chain seq x y z
N PRO A 1 -16.42 2.37 -1.92
CA PRO A 1 -17.60 1.51 -2.07
C PRO A 1 -18.13 1.04 -0.70
N GLN A 2 -19.46 0.89 -0.56
CA GLN A 2 -20.10 0.51 0.72
C GLN A 2 -19.77 -0.93 1.12
N ASP A 3 -19.46 -1.80 0.17
CA ASP A 3 -19.15 -3.23 0.37
C ASP A 3 -17.65 -3.54 0.50
N MET A 4 -16.80 -2.52 0.52
CA MET A 4 -15.35 -2.62 0.50
C MET A 4 -14.80 -3.60 1.55
N ILE A 5 -15.22 -3.45 2.82
CA ILE A 5 -14.74 -4.31 3.91
C ILE A 5 -15.14 -5.78 3.64
N GLY A 6 -16.40 -6.00 3.22
CA GLY A 6 -16.87 -7.35 2.88
C GLY A 6 -16.11 -7.99 1.72
N ARG A 7 -15.70 -7.20 0.73
CA ARG A 7 -14.88 -7.70 -0.40
C ARG A 7 -13.48 -8.10 0.07
N LEU A 8 -12.82 -7.25 0.87
CA LEU A 8 -11.50 -7.57 1.40
C LEU A 8 -11.52 -8.77 2.37
N LEU A 9 -12.57 -8.89 3.20
CA LEU A 9 -12.73 -10.04 4.11
C LEU A 9 -12.87 -11.39 3.37
N LYS A 10 -13.49 -11.40 2.18
CA LYS A 10 -13.65 -12.64 1.37
C LYS A 10 -12.34 -13.28 0.96
N HIS A 11 -11.25 -12.51 0.91
CA HIS A 11 -9.93 -13.06 0.57
C HIS A 11 -9.32 -13.92 1.68
N ASP A 12 -9.81 -13.78 2.92
CA ASP A 12 -9.31 -14.51 4.11
C ASP A 12 -7.78 -14.46 4.30
N LEU A 13 -7.16 -13.36 3.90
CA LEU A 13 -5.72 -13.12 4.00
C LEU A 13 -5.36 -12.49 5.34
N ASP A 14 -4.13 -12.72 5.82
CA ASP A 14 -3.65 -12.12 7.07
C ASP A 14 -3.53 -10.60 6.98
N ILE A 15 -3.06 -10.10 5.83
CA ILE A 15 -2.95 -8.67 5.53
C ILE A 15 -3.41 -8.43 4.10
N VAL A 16 -4.46 -7.63 3.92
CA VAL A 16 -4.95 -7.20 2.61
C VAL A 16 -5.33 -5.73 2.64
N ALA A 17 -4.91 -4.99 1.63
CA ALA A 17 -5.06 -3.54 1.55
C ALA A 17 -5.58 -3.09 0.18
N THR A 18 -5.82 -1.79 0.08
CA THR A 18 -6.02 -1.10 -1.19
C THR A 18 -4.80 -0.24 -1.52
N ASN A 19 -4.47 -0.15 -2.81
CA ASN A 19 -3.43 0.73 -3.31
C ASN A 19 -3.99 2.16 -3.46
N CYS A 20 -4.05 2.91 -2.37
CA CYS A 20 -4.57 4.27 -2.38
C CYS A 20 -3.65 5.23 -3.14
N ALA A 21 -4.24 6.23 -3.80
CA ALA A 21 -3.49 7.34 -4.37
C ALA A 21 -2.96 8.27 -3.27
N ARG A 22 -1.75 8.81 -3.42
CA ARG A 22 -1.16 9.78 -2.49
C ARG A 22 -1.87 11.12 -2.57
N ARG A 23 -2.06 11.80 -1.43
CA ARG A 23 -2.64 13.16 -1.37
C ARG A 23 -1.62 14.24 -1.69
N ARG A 24 -1.01 14.17 -2.86
CA ARG A 24 -0.06 15.21 -3.35
C ARG A 24 -0.06 15.23 -4.87
N MET A 25 0.39 16.35 -5.44
CA MET A 25 0.67 16.45 -6.86
C MET A 25 2.19 16.58 -7.10
N PRO A 26 2.77 15.88 -8.07
CA PRO A 26 2.15 14.78 -8.82
C PRO A 26 1.77 13.62 -7.89
N THR A 27 0.59 13.03 -8.13
CA THR A 27 0.14 11.88 -7.34
C THR A 27 0.82 10.59 -7.80
N GLY A 28 0.72 9.54 -7.00
CA GLY A 28 1.25 8.22 -7.31
C GLY A 28 0.66 7.17 -6.38
N PRO A 29 0.87 5.89 -6.64
CA PRO A 29 0.39 4.80 -5.80
C PRO A 29 1.15 4.76 -4.47
N THR A 30 0.56 4.10 -3.47
CA THR A 30 1.22 3.85 -2.17
C THR A 30 1.91 2.48 -2.10
N ALA A 31 1.51 1.54 -2.94
CA ALA A 31 2.08 0.20 -2.96
C ALA A 31 3.47 0.15 -3.62
N GLN A 32 4.36 -0.65 -3.06
CA GLN A 32 5.76 -0.78 -3.50
C GLN A 32 6.22 -2.24 -3.42
N LEU A 33 7.07 -2.62 -4.36
CA LEU A 33 7.92 -3.80 -4.29
C LEU A 33 9.34 -3.40 -3.87
N TYR A 34 10.08 -4.35 -3.30
CA TYR A 34 11.50 -4.20 -3.00
C TYR A 34 12.28 -5.21 -3.83
N LYS A 35 13.25 -4.71 -4.62
CA LYS A 35 14.19 -5.54 -5.37
C LYS A 35 15.29 -6.06 -4.43
N GLU A 36 15.99 -7.09 -4.83
CA GLU A 36 17.10 -7.68 -4.06
C GLU A 36 18.21 -6.66 -3.74
N ASN A 37 18.43 -5.69 -4.62
CA ASN A 37 19.38 -4.59 -4.41
C ASN A 37 18.86 -3.49 -3.46
N GLY A 38 17.66 -3.63 -2.89
CA GLY A 38 17.02 -2.66 -2.00
C GLY A 38 16.33 -1.48 -2.69
N GLU A 39 16.34 -1.44 -4.03
CA GLU A 39 15.54 -0.47 -4.77
C GLU A 39 14.05 -0.70 -4.61
N ARG A 40 13.29 0.38 -4.69
CA ARG A 40 11.83 0.37 -4.62
C ARG A 40 11.25 0.54 -6.02
N GLU A 41 10.24 -0.25 -6.31
CA GLU A 41 9.45 -0.14 -7.51
C GLU A 41 8.00 0.13 -7.12
N LEU A 42 7.40 1.16 -7.73
CA LEU A 42 5.99 1.49 -7.49
C LEU A 42 5.08 0.45 -8.16
N VAL A 43 4.10 -0.02 -7.42
CA VAL A 43 3.05 -0.89 -7.96
C VAL A 43 1.87 -0.03 -8.38
N TRP A 44 1.57 -0.04 -9.67
CA TRP A 44 0.49 0.74 -10.25
C TRP A 44 -0.79 -0.08 -10.35
N THR A 45 -1.91 0.54 -9.98
CA THR A 45 -3.25 0.01 -10.23
C THR A 45 -3.81 0.70 -11.46
N MET A 46 -3.67 0.04 -12.61
CA MET A 46 -4.14 0.54 -13.90
C MET A 46 -5.58 0.10 -14.16
N PRO A 47 -6.29 0.66 -15.16
CA PRO A 47 -7.66 0.24 -15.49
C PRO A 47 -7.80 -1.26 -15.74
N GLU A 48 -6.80 -1.88 -16.37
CA GLU A 48 -6.75 -3.32 -16.69
C GLU A 48 -6.29 -4.19 -15.51
N SER A 49 -5.71 -3.63 -14.46
CA SER A 49 -5.27 -4.39 -13.29
C SER A 49 -6.46 -5.01 -12.56
N THR A 50 -6.39 -6.29 -12.22
CA THR A 50 -7.46 -7.02 -11.53
C THR A 50 -6.92 -7.97 -10.48
N GLY A 51 -7.77 -8.34 -9.52
CA GLY A 51 -7.48 -9.34 -8.51
C GLY A 51 -6.43 -8.89 -7.48
N LEU A 52 -5.76 -9.87 -6.91
CA LEU A 52 -4.78 -9.68 -5.83
C LEU A 52 -3.36 -9.63 -6.37
N GLN A 53 -2.55 -8.75 -5.79
CA GLN A 53 -1.10 -8.71 -6.01
C GLN A 53 -0.36 -8.66 -4.67
N GLU A 54 0.65 -9.51 -4.50
CA GLU A 54 1.58 -9.42 -3.36
C GLU A 54 2.49 -8.20 -3.52
N VAL A 55 2.71 -7.46 -2.43
CA VAL A 55 3.54 -6.26 -2.40
C VAL A 55 4.47 -6.26 -1.18
N GLY A 56 5.54 -5.48 -1.24
CA GLY A 56 6.46 -5.35 -0.11
C GLY A 56 5.99 -4.35 0.95
N SER A 57 5.27 -3.32 0.55
CA SER A 57 4.60 -2.37 1.44
C SER A 57 3.51 -1.60 0.72
N VAL A 58 2.57 -1.06 1.48
CA VAL A 58 1.46 -0.23 0.97
C VAL A 58 0.99 0.73 2.06
N GLY A 59 0.44 1.87 1.67
CA GLY A 59 -0.17 2.82 2.61
C GLY A 59 -1.39 2.24 3.32
N MET A 60 -1.61 2.63 4.56
CA MET A 60 -2.68 2.10 5.42
C MET A 60 -4.00 2.91 5.32
N GLY A 61 -4.26 3.55 4.18
CA GLY A 61 -5.54 4.24 3.95
C GLY A 61 -6.75 3.32 4.09
N VAL A 62 -6.64 2.09 3.59
CA VAL A 62 -7.56 0.97 3.84
C VAL A 62 -6.73 -0.30 3.89
N MET A 63 -6.65 -0.92 5.06
CA MET A 63 -5.95 -2.18 5.27
C MET A 63 -6.69 -3.02 6.31
N LEU A 64 -6.97 -4.27 5.99
CA LEU A 64 -7.44 -5.26 6.94
C LEU A 64 -6.27 -6.12 7.40
N ILE A 65 -6.15 -6.28 8.71
CA ILE A 65 -5.10 -7.06 9.35
C ILE A 65 -5.77 -8.00 10.35
N LYS A 66 -5.52 -9.30 10.22
CA LYS A 66 -5.97 -10.26 11.22
C LYS A 66 -5.27 -10.03 12.56
N ALA A 67 -5.98 -10.23 13.66
CA ALA A 67 -5.44 -10.00 15.01
C ALA A 67 -4.22 -10.88 15.34
N ASN A 68 -4.11 -12.09 14.74
CA ASN A 68 -2.96 -12.97 14.91
C ASN A 68 -1.65 -12.34 14.41
N VAL A 69 -1.69 -11.44 13.43
CA VAL A 69 -0.51 -10.70 12.96
C VAL A 69 0.07 -9.86 14.09
N PHE A 70 -0.77 -9.08 14.78
CA PHE A 70 -0.34 -8.26 15.92
C PHE A 70 0.17 -9.12 17.09
N ALA A 71 -0.47 -10.26 17.34
CA ALA A 71 -0.02 -11.19 18.38
C ALA A 71 1.36 -11.81 18.08
N ALA A 72 1.72 -11.96 16.81
CA ALA A 72 3.00 -12.49 16.38
C ALA A 72 4.13 -11.46 16.32
N LEU A 73 3.79 -10.17 16.30
CA LEU A 73 4.77 -9.08 16.20
C LEU A 73 5.07 -8.47 17.57
N ALA A 74 6.35 -8.28 17.88
CA ALA A 74 6.75 -7.52 19.06
C ALA A 74 6.36 -6.04 18.92
N GLU A 75 5.95 -5.41 20.02
CA GLU A 75 5.74 -3.95 20.07
C GLU A 75 7.08 -3.19 19.97
N PRO A 76 7.08 -1.93 19.51
CA PRO A 76 5.95 -1.21 18.92
C PRO A 76 5.63 -1.71 17.51
N TRP A 77 4.35 -1.77 17.16
CA TRP A 77 3.93 -2.21 15.83
C TRP A 77 4.11 -1.12 14.76
N PHE A 78 4.02 0.14 15.16
CA PHE A 78 4.13 1.30 14.29
C PHE A 78 5.20 2.26 14.82
N GLU A 79 6.13 2.66 13.95
CA GLU A 79 7.16 3.64 14.21
C GLU A 79 7.47 4.44 12.95
N THR A 80 8.07 5.61 13.13
CA THR A 80 8.59 6.45 12.04
C THR A 80 10.10 6.65 12.23
N PRO A 81 10.92 5.59 12.07
CA PRO A 81 12.35 5.68 12.32
C PRO A 81 13.06 6.56 11.29
N TRP A 82 14.04 7.32 11.76
CA TRP A 82 14.94 8.08 10.91
C TRP A 82 15.92 7.16 10.19
N ARG A 83 16.02 7.31 8.88
CA ARG A 83 16.99 6.59 8.04
C ARG A 83 18.15 7.52 7.67
N MET A 84 19.34 7.26 8.22
CA MET A 84 20.56 8.04 7.93
C MET A 84 21.00 7.92 6.47
N ASP A 85 20.87 6.73 5.88
CA ASP A 85 21.22 6.43 4.48
C ASP A 85 20.36 7.18 3.46
N LYS A 86 19.14 7.53 3.81
CA LYS A 86 18.19 8.24 2.94
C LYS A 86 17.84 9.65 3.41
N ARG A 87 18.42 10.09 4.55
CA ARG A 87 18.14 11.38 5.20
C ARG A 87 16.65 11.67 5.28
N GLY A 88 15.87 10.71 5.79
CA GLY A 88 14.42 10.82 5.89
C GLY A 88 13.80 9.80 6.82
N TYR A 89 12.55 10.02 7.18
CA TYR A 89 11.77 9.08 7.96
C TYR A 89 11.18 7.97 7.07
N ILE A 90 11.08 6.77 7.63
CA ILE A 90 10.18 5.74 7.11
C ILE A 90 8.80 6.04 7.69
N GLY A 91 7.75 6.01 6.84
CA GLY A 91 6.38 6.11 7.32
C GLY A 91 5.98 4.88 8.13
N GLU A 92 5.05 5.07 9.06
CA GLU A 92 4.57 4.04 9.97
C GLU A 92 3.95 2.84 9.24
N ASP A 93 3.33 3.11 8.10
CA ASP A 93 2.74 2.11 7.19
C ASP A 93 3.82 1.21 6.57
N VAL A 94 4.87 1.80 6.04
CA VAL A 94 6.01 1.06 5.47
C VAL A 94 6.75 0.29 6.57
N PHE A 95 6.95 0.89 7.74
CA PHE A 95 7.57 0.23 8.89
C PHE A 95 6.81 -1.02 9.30
N PHE A 96 5.48 -0.91 9.47
CA PHE A 96 4.63 -2.06 9.80
C PHE A 96 4.73 -3.17 8.76
N CYS A 97 4.59 -2.81 7.46
CA CYS A 97 4.68 -3.79 6.38
C CYS A 97 6.02 -4.53 6.38
N GLN A 98 7.14 -3.81 6.53
CA GLN A 98 8.47 -4.42 6.59
C GLN A 98 8.63 -5.35 7.80
N LYS A 99 8.10 -4.95 8.95
CA LYS A 99 8.10 -5.76 10.17
C LYS A 99 7.27 -7.02 10.02
N ALA A 100 6.07 -6.92 9.46
CA ALA A 100 5.21 -8.05 9.17
C ALA A 100 5.85 -9.02 8.16
N ALA A 101 6.43 -8.49 7.08
CA ALA A 101 7.14 -9.31 6.08
C ALA A 101 8.34 -10.04 6.68
N ALA A 102 9.11 -9.40 7.56
CA ALA A 102 10.22 -10.04 8.27
C ALA A 102 9.77 -11.18 9.20
N ALA A 103 8.54 -11.13 9.68
CA ALA A 103 7.91 -12.22 10.46
C ALA A 103 7.24 -13.29 9.58
N GLY A 104 7.34 -13.20 8.26
CA GLY A 104 6.82 -14.17 7.29
C GLY A 104 5.40 -13.92 6.80
N PHE A 105 4.77 -12.80 7.18
CA PHE A 105 3.45 -12.43 6.66
C PHE A 105 3.58 -11.79 5.28
N LYS A 106 2.63 -12.14 4.40
CA LYS A 106 2.51 -11.54 3.07
C LYS A 106 1.54 -10.39 3.10
N ILE A 107 1.88 -9.32 2.39
CA ILE A 107 1.03 -8.15 2.23
C ILE A 107 0.43 -8.18 0.82
N TRP A 108 -0.88 -8.08 0.73
CA TRP A 108 -1.62 -8.12 -0.52
C TRP A 108 -2.37 -6.83 -0.77
N ILE A 109 -2.49 -6.45 -2.03
CA ILE A 109 -3.43 -5.41 -2.46
C ILE A 109 -4.50 -6.01 -3.35
N ASP A 110 -5.72 -5.47 -3.25
CA ASP A 110 -6.83 -5.77 -4.16
C ASP A 110 -6.94 -4.63 -5.17
N HIS A 111 -6.61 -4.91 -6.44
CA HIS A 111 -6.66 -3.92 -7.51
C HIS A 111 -8.08 -3.47 -7.82
N ASP A 112 -9.07 -4.36 -7.75
CA ASP A 112 -10.45 -4.04 -8.09
C ASP A 112 -11.07 -3.09 -7.07
N VAL A 113 -10.84 -3.34 -5.78
CA VAL A 113 -11.27 -2.41 -4.72
C VAL A 113 -10.47 -1.10 -4.79
N SER A 114 -9.18 -1.17 -5.10
CA SER A 114 -8.30 0.01 -5.18
C SER A 114 -8.77 1.05 -6.20
N LYS A 115 -9.28 0.60 -7.36
CA LYS A 115 -9.81 1.49 -8.40
C LYS A 115 -11.02 2.31 -7.95
N GLU A 116 -11.74 1.82 -6.94
CA GLU A 116 -12.97 2.45 -6.43
C GLU A 116 -12.72 3.34 -5.19
N ILE A 117 -11.46 3.36 -4.67
CA ILE A 117 -11.08 4.12 -3.48
C ILE A 117 -10.52 5.47 -3.88
N GLY A 118 -11.05 6.53 -3.26
CA GLY A 118 -10.51 7.88 -3.33
C GLY A 118 -9.94 8.32 -1.98
N HIS A 119 -8.92 9.17 -2.02
CA HIS A 119 -8.34 9.80 -0.85
C HIS A 119 -8.89 11.21 -0.72
N ILE A 120 -9.74 11.47 0.28
CA ILE A 120 -10.40 12.76 0.45
C ILE A 120 -9.45 13.77 1.12
N GLY A 121 -9.46 14.99 0.59
CA GLY A 121 -8.73 16.13 1.12
C GLY A 121 -9.40 17.42 0.61
N THR A 122 -8.69 18.52 0.55
CA THR A 122 -9.15 19.72 -0.19
C THR A 122 -9.29 19.44 -1.69
N PHE A 123 -8.73 18.34 -2.14
CA PHE A 123 -8.80 17.76 -3.46
C PHE A 123 -9.00 16.25 -3.32
N GLU A 124 -9.92 15.66 -4.09
CA GLU A 124 -10.11 14.21 -4.11
C GLU A 124 -9.04 13.56 -4.97
N PHE A 125 -8.11 12.84 -4.36
CA PHE A 125 -7.05 12.11 -5.05
C PHE A 125 -7.54 10.70 -5.41
N LYS A 126 -7.64 10.43 -6.72
CA LYS A 126 -8.09 9.14 -7.28
C LYS A 126 -6.99 8.43 -8.06
N HIS A 127 -7.21 7.16 -8.38
CA HIS A 127 -6.24 6.39 -9.16
C HIS A 127 -6.06 6.89 -10.61
N ASP A 128 -7.10 7.39 -11.25
CA ASP A 128 -6.99 7.97 -12.59
C ASP A 128 -5.96 9.10 -12.66
N HIS A 129 -5.81 9.88 -11.59
CA HIS A 129 -4.74 10.88 -11.49
C HIS A 129 -3.33 10.25 -11.49
N THR A 130 -3.19 8.98 -11.10
CA THR A 130 -1.90 8.28 -11.14
C THR A 130 -1.58 7.74 -12.53
N TRP A 131 -2.59 7.41 -13.33
CA TRP A 131 -2.40 6.86 -14.67
C TRP A 131 -1.76 7.86 -15.61
N VAL A 132 -2.24 9.12 -15.57
CA VAL A 132 -1.66 10.24 -16.32
C VAL A 132 -0.18 10.43 -15.97
N MET A 133 0.18 10.28 -14.68
CA MET A 133 1.56 10.44 -14.24
C MET A 133 2.47 9.31 -14.75
N LYS A 134 1.96 8.07 -14.80
CA LYS A 134 2.72 6.94 -15.35
C LYS A 134 3.00 7.12 -16.86
N GLU A 135 2.06 7.67 -17.61
CA GLU A 135 2.26 7.98 -19.02
C GLU A 135 3.31 9.07 -19.24
N ILE A 136 3.37 10.08 -18.36
CA ILE A 136 4.37 11.15 -18.42
C ILE A 136 5.78 10.64 -18.10
N GLU A 137 5.93 9.74 -17.13
CA GLU A 137 7.24 9.13 -16.78
C GLU A 137 7.76 8.17 -17.86
N ALA A 138 6.91 7.69 -18.74
CA ALA A 138 7.26 6.79 -19.85
C ALA A 138 7.75 7.51 -21.12
N VAL A 139 7.73 8.85 -21.16
CA VAL A 139 8.20 9.71 -22.27
C VAL A 139 9.55 10.32 -21.91
#